data_e8d23c33d14ffd8b7bd6c8f1d1b5a9f8
#
_entry.id   e8d23c33d14ffd8b7bd6c8f1d1b5a9f8
#
_cell.length_a   1.000
_cell.length_b   1.000
_cell.length_c   1.000
_cell.angle_alpha   90.00
_cell.angle_beta   90.00
_cell.angle_gamma   90.00
#
_symmetry.space_group_name_H-M   'P 1'
#
loop_
_entity.id
_entity.type
_entity.pdbx_description
1 polymer ?
#
loop_
_entity_poly.entity_id
_entity_poly.type
_entity_poly.pdbx_seq_one_letter_code
_entity_poly.pdbx_strand_id
1 'polypeptide(L)'
;MARSENPVFLITGASTGIGAATARHAARAGYRLVLAARSRGPLEELATELGGPEHALAIVCDVTEWEQQERMVAATLDAFGRLDVAFANAGFGGARGFLKDTPEHWRAMILTNVYGVALTIRATIPALKESRGHLLLTSSVAGRRVLPGSLYSCTKHAVTAMGEAARQDLNDTGVRVTLIEPGMTDTPFFENRPTAALQAEDIARGVMYAVSQPPHVDVNEILIRPTAQPG
;
A
#
# COMPACT_ATOMS: atom_id res chain seq x y z
N MET A 1 -15.75 -16.08 13.02
CA MET A 1 -15.62 -15.04 14.05
C MET A 1 -16.25 -13.75 13.52
N ALA A 2 -17.05 -13.05 14.31
CA ALA A 2 -17.56 -11.74 13.94
C ALA A 2 -16.38 -10.79 13.68
N ARG A 3 -16.47 -9.93 12.64
CA ARG A 3 -15.53 -8.81 12.49
C ARG A 3 -15.54 -8.01 13.80
N SER A 4 -14.34 -7.63 14.27
CA SER A 4 -14.26 -6.73 15.42
C SER A 4 -15.06 -5.45 15.14
N GLU A 5 -15.69 -4.91 16.15
CA GLU A 5 -16.24 -3.56 16.04
C GLU A 5 -15.07 -2.60 15.77
N ASN A 6 -15.15 -1.84 14.66
CA ASN A 6 -14.17 -0.85 14.21
C ASN A 6 -12.74 -1.40 13.94
N PRO A 7 -12.52 -2.25 12.94
CA PRO A 7 -11.18 -2.69 12.55
C PRO A 7 -10.32 -1.51 12.06
N VAL A 8 -8.99 -1.61 12.24
CA VAL A 8 -8.04 -0.53 11.93
C VAL A 8 -7.26 -0.85 10.65
N PHE A 9 -7.22 0.11 9.72
CA PHE A 9 -6.54 0.00 8.43
C PHE A 9 -5.47 1.08 8.29
N LEU A 10 -4.20 0.69 8.30
CA LEU A 10 -3.04 1.55 8.06
C LEU A 10 -2.68 1.54 6.57
N ILE A 11 -2.50 2.74 5.99
CA ILE A 11 -2.18 2.92 4.57
C ILE A 11 -0.98 3.86 4.44
N THR A 12 0.13 3.38 3.86
CA THR A 12 1.24 4.25 3.47
C THR A 12 1.03 4.82 2.07
N GLY A 13 1.53 6.03 1.80
CA GLY A 13 1.23 6.75 0.56
C GLY A 13 -0.25 7.13 0.44
N ALA A 14 -0.90 7.42 1.58
CA ALA A 14 -2.33 7.66 1.66
C ALA A 14 -2.78 9.03 1.13
N SER A 15 -1.87 9.98 0.91
CA SER A 15 -2.22 11.37 0.57
C SER A 15 -2.84 11.54 -0.82
N THR A 16 -2.62 10.62 -1.76
CA THR A 16 -3.10 10.73 -3.14
C THR A 16 -3.35 9.36 -3.78
N GLY A 17 -3.90 9.34 -4.98
CA GLY A 17 -4.00 8.17 -5.86
C GLY A 17 -4.67 6.96 -5.20
N ILE A 18 -4.07 5.78 -5.38
CA ILE A 18 -4.61 4.50 -4.88
C ILE A 18 -4.77 4.51 -3.36
N GLY A 19 -3.82 5.09 -2.62
CA GLY A 19 -3.89 5.15 -1.16
C GLY A 19 -5.09 5.95 -0.67
N ALA A 20 -5.32 7.14 -1.22
CA ALA A 20 -6.46 7.99 -0.86
C ALA A 20 -7.80 7.36 -1.27
N ALA A 21 -7.90 6.76 -2.46
CA ALA A 21 -9.09 6.03 -2.89
C ALA A 21 -9.38 4.84 -1.96
N THR A 22 -8.35 4.07 -1.60
CA THR A 22 -8.49 2.95 -0.66
C THR A 22 -8.97 3.43 0.71
N ALA A 23 -8.43 4.55 1.21
CA ALA A 23 -8.86 5.13 2.49
C ALA A 23 -10.37 5.46 2.47
N ARG A 24 -10.88 6.09 1.41
CA ARG A 24 -12.31 6.40 1.26
C ARG A 24 -13.18 5.14 1.23
N HIS A 25 -12.74 4.10 0.53
CA HIS A 25 -13.45 2.83 0.47
C HIS A 25 -13.43 2.11 1.84
N ALA A 26 -12.31 2.10 2.52
CA ALA A 26 -12.17 1.50 3.84
C ALA A 26 -13.02 2.22 4.91
N ALA A 27 -13.07 3.56 4.89
CA ALA A 27 -13.96 4.35 5.76
C ALA A 27 -15.43 3.97 5.58
N ARG A 28 -15.90 3.87 4.32
CA ARG A 28 -17.28 3.44 4.01
C ARG A 28 -17.57 2.02 4.48
N ALA A 29 -16.55 1.17 4.56
CA ALA A 29 -16.64 -0.20 5.07
C ALA A 29 -16.53 -0.30 6.61
N GLY A 30 -16.45 0.83 7.32
CA GLY A 30 -16.43 0.91 8.79
C GLY A 30 -15.04 0.70 9.42
N TYR A 31 -13.95 0.87 8.65
CA TYR A 31 -12.60 0.87 9.22
C TYR A 31 -12.27 2.22 9.85
N ARG A 32 -11.58 2.19 10.99
CA ARG A 32 -10.77 3.32 11.45
C ARG A 32 -9.46 3.33 10.66
N LEU A 33 -8.97 4.52 10.35
CA LEU A 33 -7.88 4.68 9.38
C LEU A 33 -6.63 5.28 10.01
N VAL A 34 -5.48 4.80 9.58
CA VAL A 34 -4.20 5.46 9.78
C VAL A 34 -3.63 5.81 8.41
N LEU A 35 -3.57 7.10 8.14
CA LEU A 35 -3.14 7.66 6.87
C LEU A 35 -1.71 8.16 7.00
N ALA A 36 -0.77 7.51 6.31
CA ALA A 36 0.64 7.84 6.39
C ALA A 36 1.19 8.32 5.05
N ALA A 37 1.84 9.48 5.01
CA ALA A 37 2.59 9.99 3.88
C ALA A 37 3.51 11.14 4.32
N ARG A 38 4.36 11.63 3.41
CA ARG A 38 5.26 12.78 3.68
C ARG A 38 4.53 14.12 3.66
N SER A 39 3.47 14.25 2.87
CA SER A 39 2.76 15.51 2.63
C SER A 39 1.67 15.73 3.68
N ARG A 40 1.93 16.57 4.67
CA ARG A 40 1.03 16.86 5.80
C ARG A 40 -0.34 17.37 5.35
N GLY A 41 -0.39 18.45 4.56
CA GLY A 41 -1.64 19.11 4.17
C GLY A 41 -2.67 18.14 3.56
N PRO A 42 -2.35 17.44 2.45
CA PRO A 42 -3.28 16.47 1.85
C PRO A 42 -3.68 15.31 2.77
N LEU A 43 -2.83 14.92 3.74
CA LEU A 43 -3.20 13.92 4.75
C LEU A 43 -4.24 14.44 5.74
N GLU A 44 -4.04 15.66 6.26
CA GLU A 44 -4.95 16.29 7.23
C GLU A 44 -6.31 16.62 6.58
N GLU A 45 -6.31 17.05 5.32
CA GLU A 45 -7.51 17.23 4.52
C GLU A 45 -8.30 15.93 4.37
N LEU A 46 -7.63 14.85 3.98
CA LEU A 46 -8.25 13.54 3.84
C LEU A 46 -8.74 13.00 5.19
N ALA A 47 -7.96 13.14 6.25
CA ALA A 47 -8.40 12.71 7.59
C ALA A 47 -9.64 13.46 8.04
N THR A 48 -9.71 14.78 7.79
CA THR A 48 -10.89 15.61 8.09
C THR A 48 -12.10 15.15 7.27
N GLU A 49 -11.93 14.91 5.96
CA GLU A 49 -12.95 14.36 5.07
C GLU A 49 -13.53 13.04 5.61
N LEU A 50 -12.67 12.19 6.20
CA LEU A 50 -13.03 10.85 6.66
C LEU A 50 -13.49 10.79 8.14
N GLY A 51 -13.82 11.92 8.74
CA GLY A 51 -14.43 11.99 10.07
C GLY A 51 -13.50 12.42 11.20
N GLY A 52 -12.30 12.93 10.87
CA GLY A 52 -11.34 13.47 11.82
C GLY A 52 -10.65 12.40 12.68
N PRO A 53 -9.94 12.82 13.74
CA PRO A 53 -8.98 11.97 14.46
C PRO A 53 -9.59 10.76 15.17
N GLU A 54 -10.89 10.75 15.45
CA GLU A 54 -11.57 9.58 16.02
C GLU A 54 -11.74 8.44 15.00
N HIS A 55 -11.77 8.77 13.71
CA HIS A 55 -11.98 7.83 12.62
C HIS A 55 -10.77 7.70 11.68
N ALA A 56 -9.99 8.76 11.52
CA ALA A 56 -8.85 8.80 10.61
C ALA A 56 -7.69 9.62 11.21
N LEU A 57 -6.62 8.94 11.57
CA LEU A 57 -5.39 9.51 12.12
C LEU A 57 -4.42 9.82 10.99
N ALA A 58 -4.04 11.09 10.80
CA ALA A 58 -3.02 11.52 9.86
C ALA A 58 -1.63 11.48 10.49
N ILE A 59 -0.69 10.76 9.89
CA ILE A 59 0.69 10.63 10.39
C ILE A 59 1.68 11.00 9.29
N VAL A 60 2.48 12.03 9.51
CA VAL A 60 3.61 12.34 8.62
C VAL A 60 4.68 11.28 8.81
N CYS A 61 4.94 10.52 7.74
CA CYS A 61 5.90 9.42 7.75
C CYS A 61 6.63 9.32 6.41
N ASP A 62 7.95 9.40 6.45
CA ASP A 62 8.80 8.90 5.36
C ASP A 62 9.04 7.42 5.60
N VAL A 63 8.57 6.59 4.67
CA VAL A 63 8.68 5.13 4.80
C VAL A 63 10.12 4.62 4.74
N THR A 64 11.07 5.45 4.33
CA THR A 64 12.50 5.12 4.28
C THR A 64 13.20 5.25 5.65
N GLU A 65 12.52 5.84 6.64
CA GLU A 65 13.07 6.14 7.96
C GLU A 65 12.47 5.19 9.01
N TRP A 66 13.32 4.31 9.57
CA TRP A 66 12.88 3.26 10.51
C TRP A 66 12.13 3.82 11.70
N GLU A 67 12.69 4.82 12.37
CA GLU A 67 12.09 5.42 13.57
C GLU A 67 10.72 6.08 13.27
N GLN A 68 10.48 6.53 12.03
CA GLN A 68 9.17 7.04 11.65
C GLN A 68 8.16 5.92 11.45
N GLN A 69 8.58 4.78 10.93
CA GLN A 69 7.74 3.58 10.82
C GLN A 69 7.35 3.03 12.20
N GLU A 70 8.31 2.97 13.13
CA GLU A 70 8.02 2.55 14.52
C GLU A 70 7.03 3.50 15.19
N ARG A 71 7.23 4.82 15.08
CA ARG A 71 6.31 5.82 15.64
C ARG A 71 4.92 5.74 15.00
N MET A 72 4.83 5.46 13.70
CA MET A 72 3.56 5.28 13.01
C MET A 72 2.76 4.11 13.59
N VAL A 73 3.39 2.97 13.80
CA VAL A 73 2.72 1.80 14.39
C VAL A 73 2.39 2.04 15.86
N ALA A 74 3.30 2.64 16.65
CA ALA A 74 3.04 2.99 18.05
C ALA A 74 1.82 3.92 18.17
N ALA A 75 1.78 5.00 17.39
CA ALA A 75 0.64 5.93 17.36
C ALA A 75 -0.67 5.24 16.92
N THR A 76 -0.59 4.25 16.03
CA THR A 76 -1.75 3.43 15.63
C THR A 76 -2.30 2.65 16.82
N LEU A 77 -1.42 2.00 17.57
CA LEU A 77 -1.81 1.20 18.73
C LEU A 77 -2.29 2.08 19.90
N ASP A 78 -1.66 3.23 20.11
CA ASP A 78 -2.07 4.20 21.15
C ASP A 78 -3.46 4.77 20.87
N ALA A 79 -3.74 5.12 19.60
CA ALA A 79 -5.03 5.72 19.22
C ALA A 79 -6.16 4.69 19.14
N PHE A 80 -5.88 3.49 18.66
CA PHE A 80 -6.94 2.55 18.28
C PHE A 80 -6.84 1.17 18.96
N GLY A 81 -5.74 0.88 19.68
CA GLY A 81 -5.53 -0.35 20.43
C GLY A 81 -5.25 -1.59 19.57
N ARG A 82 -5.23 -1.47 18.23
CA ARG A 82 -5.08 -2.60 17.31
C ARG A 82 -4.65 -2.17 15.91
N LEU A 83 -4.18 -3.13 15.11
CA LEU A 83 -3.97 -2.99 13.67
C LEU A 83 -4.48 -4.27 12.98
N ASP A 84 -5.46 -4.13 12.08
CA ASP A 84 -6.06 -5.28 11.39
C ASP A 84 -5.60 -5.41 9.94
N VAL A 85 -5.33 -4.28 9.30
CA VAL A 85 -4.87 -4.25 7.90
C VAL A 85 -3.74 -3.25 7.76
N ALA A 86 -2.64 -3.68 7.14
CA ALA A 86 -1.54 -2.80 6.75
C ALA A 86 -1.36 -2.83 5.24
N PHE A 87 -1.40 -1.66 4.59
CA PHE A 87 -1.19 -1.52 3.16
C PHE A 87 0.08 -0.73 2.86
N ALA A 88 1.16 -1.44 2.56
CA ALA A 88 2.41 -0.88 2.07
C ALA A 88 2.24 -0.43 0.61
N ASN A 89 1.71 0.78 0.44
CA ASN A 89 1.34 1.31 -0.87
C ASN A 89 2.26 2.45 -1.34
N ALA A 90 3.00 3.11 -0.46
CA ALA A 90 3.92 4.18 -0.82
C ALA A 90 4.92 3.74 -1.90
N GLY A 91 5.04 4.53 -2.95
CA GLY A 91 5.95 4.25 -4.06
C GLY A 91 5.80 5.24 -5.20
N PHE A 92 6.80 5.31 -6.05
CA PHE A 92 6.79 6.14 -7.27
C PHE A 92 7.57 5.48 -8.41
N GLY A 93 7.37 5.99 -9.61
CA GLY A 93 8.01 5.49 -10.82
C GLY A 93 9.21 6.32 -11.26
N GLY A 94 9.80 5.93 -12.39
CA GLY A 94 10.90 6.65 -13.02
C GLY A 94 10.83 6.58 -14.54
N ALA A 95 11.67 7.35 -15.20
CA ALA A 95 11.76 7.36 -16.65
C ALA A 95 12.23 5.99 -17.19
N ARG A 96 11.73 5.61 -18.36
CA ARG A 96 12.21 4.42 -19.08
C ARG A 96 13.43 4.77 -19.92
N GLY A 97 14.45 3.95 -19.83
CA GLY A 97 15.75 4.10 -20.49
C GLY A 97 16.84 4.42 -19.47
N PHE A 98 17.85 3.55 -19.37
CA PHE A 98 18.93 3.66 -18.38
C PHE A 98 19.77 4.94 -18.47
N LEU A 99 19.63 5.70 -19.55
CA LEU A 99 20.30 7.00 -19.73
C LEU A 99 19.36 8.21 -19.55
N LYS A 100 18.08 7.96 -19.17
CA LYS A 100 17.05 9.02 -19.11
C LYS A 100 16.66 9.45 -17.70
N ASP A 101 17.15 8.75 -16.70
CA ASP A 101 16.87 9.05 -15.30
C ASP A 101 18.20 9.28 -14.55
N THR A 102 18.14 9.83 -13.33
CA THR A 102 19.36 10.15 -12.57
C THR A 102 19.66 9.08 -11.49
N PRO A 103 20.94 8.89 -11.11
CA PRO A 103 21.30 8.01 -10.00
C PRO A 103 20.60 8.38 -8.69
N GLU A 104 20.42 9.68 -8.41
CA GLU A 104 19.76 10.19 -7.21
C GLU A 104 18.27 9.79 -7.19
N HIS A 105 17.58 9.93 -8.33
CA HIS A 105 16.18 9.52 -8.45
C HIS A 105 16.04 7.99 -8.34
N TRP A 106 16.94 7.23 -8.94
CA TRP A 106 16.98 5.78 -8.80
C TRP A 106 17.20 5.34 -7.34
N ARG A 107 18.14 5.99 -6.65
CA ARG A 107 18.38 5.74 -5.22
C ARG A 107 17.12 5.98 -4.41
N ALA A 108 16.46 7.13 -4.59
CA ALA A 108 15.22 7.47 -3.91
C ALA A 108 14.10 6.45 -4.21
N MET A 109 13.98 6.02 -5.48
CA MET A 109 13.00 5.02 -5.90
C MET A 109 13.26 3.65 -5.24
N ILE A 110 14.51 3.18 -5.20
CA ILE A 110 14.86 1.92 -4.52
C ILE A 110 14.57 2.03 -3.02
N LEU A 111 14.97 3.11 -2.39
CA LEU A 111 14.73 3.33 -0.96
C LEU A 111 13.24 3.35 -0.64
N THR A 112 12.41 4.01 -1.44
CA THR A 112 10.97 4.07 -1.18
C THR A 112 10.28 2.75 -1.54
N ASN A 113 10.50 2.25 -2.78
CA ASN A 113 9.72 1.13 -3.31
C ASN A 113 10.16 -0.24 -2.79
N VAL A 114 11.40 -0.39 -2.31
CA VAL A 114 11.95 -1.66 -1.83
C VAL A 114 12.21 -1.61 -0.34
N TYR A 115 13.13 -0.75 0.08
CA TYR A 115 13.51 -0.66 1.49
C TYR A 115 12.36 -0.18 2.37
N GLY A 116 11.64 0.87 1.96
CA GLY A 116 10.48 1.39 2.67
C GLY A 116 9.35 0.36 2.81
N VAL A 117 9.13 -0.46 1.77
CA VAL A 117 8.17 -1.59 1.87
C VAL A 117 8.66 -2.63 2.88
N ALA A 118 9.93 -3.00 2.85
CA ALA A 118 10.51 -3.95 3.81
C ALA A 118 10.40 -3.43 5.26
N LEU A 119 10.64 -2.12 5.48
CA LEU A 119 10.46 -1.49 6.79
C LEU A 119 9.00 -1.51 7.24
N THR A 120 8.05 -1.22 6.33
CA THR A 120 6.61 -1.28 6.64
C THR A 120 6.20 -2.71 7.04
N ILE A 121 6.65 -3.73 6.31
CA ILE A 121 6.43 -5.14 6.67
C ILE A 121 6.95 -5.40 8.08
N ARG A 122 8.21 -5.08 8.34
CA ARG A 122 8.86 -5.30 9.64
C ARG A 122 8.14 -4.60 10.80
N ALA A 123 7.73 -3.35 10.61
CA ALA A 123 7.08 -2.56 11.65
C ALA A 123 5.66 -3.08 11.98
N THR A 124 4.91 -3.55 10.97
CA THR A 124 3.50 -3.90 11.14
C THR A 124 3.25 -5.36 11.53
N ILE A 125 4.14 -6.30 11.19
CA ILE A 125 3.98 -7.73 11.47
C ILE A 125 3.63 -8.03 12.94
N PRO A 126 4.26 -7.46 13.97
CA PRO A 126 3.92 -7.81 15.35
C PRO A 126 2.43 -7.54 15.66
N ALA A 127 1.93 -6.36 15.31
CA ALA A 127 0.53 -5.99 15.53
C ALA A 127 -0.45 -6.81 14.66
N LEU A 128 -0.06 -7.13 13.42
CA LEU A 128 -0.86 -7.99 12.54
C LEU A 128 -0.94 -9.44 13.05
N LYS A 129 0.11 -9.97 13.68
CA LYS A 129 0.07 -11.29 14.32
C LYS A 129 -0.95 -11.34 15.46
N GLU A 130 -1.00 -10.30 16.31
CA GLU A 130 -1.96 -10.20 17.41
C GLU A 130 -3.42 -10.17 16.90
N SER A 131 -3.68 -9.48 15.80
CA SER A 131 -5.03 -9.36 15.22
C SER A 131 -5.39 -10.50 14.26
N ARG A 132 -4.43 -11.34 13.86
CA ARG A 132 -4.53 -12.26 12.71
C ARG A 132 -4.98 -11.49 11.46
N GLY A 133 -4.31 -10.38 11.23
CA GLY A 133 -4.70 -9.36 10.28
C GLY A 133 -4.34 -9.65 8.83
N HIS A 134 -4.15 -8.58 8.06
CA HIS A 134 -3.92 -8.67 6.63
C HIS A 134 -2.83 -7.68 6.19
N LEU A 135 -1.76 -8.15 5.60
CA LEU A 135 -0.72 -7.36 4.97
C LEU A 135 -0.96 -7.26 3.47
N LEU A 136 -1.05 -6.04 2.93
CA LEU A 136 -1.15 -5.80 1.50
C LEU A 136 0.06 -5.01 1.01
N LEU A 137 0.57 -5.36 -0.17
CA LEU A 137 1.73 -4.72 -0.79
C LEU A 137 1.36 -4.28 -2.21
N THR A 138 1.66 -3.02 -2.56
CA THR A 138 1.49 -2.54 -3.94
C THR A 138 2.69 -2.94 -4.79
N SER A 139 2.56 -4.04 -5.54
CA SER A 139 3.45 -4.36 -6.65
C SER A 139 2.98 -3.64 -7.93
N SER A 140 2.97 -4.29 -9.07
CA SER A 140 2.54 -3.76 -10.36
C SER A 140 2.52 -4.87 -11.41
N VAL A 141 1.87 -4.66 -12.54
CA VAL A 141 2.14 -5.41 -13.78
C VAL A 141 3.65 -5.40 -14.09
N ALA A 142 4.35 -4.30 -13.77
CA ALA A 142 5.81 -4.19 -13.94
C ALA A 142 6.61 -5.10 -12.97
N GLY A 143 5.98 -5.70 -11.97
CA GLY A 143 6.56 -6.73 -11.10
C GLY A 143 6.36 -8.15 -11.64
N ARG A 144 5.61 -8.31 -12.74
CA ARG A 144 5.38 -9.58 -13.47
C ARG A 144 6.07 -9.59 -14.83
N ARG A 145 6.28 -8.42 -15.39
CA ARG A 145 6.85 -8.24 -16.72
C ARG A 145 7.90 -7.15 -16.68
N VAL A 146 9.04 -7.43 -17.29
CA VAL A 146 10.09 -6.42 -17.42
C VAL A 146 9.67 -5.40 -18.48
N LEU A 147 9.69 -4.14 -18.11
CA LEU A 147 9.54 -3.03 -19.05
C LEU A 147 10.93 -2.62 -19.55
N PRO A 148 11.15 -2.43 -20.86
CA PRO A 148 12.45 -2.07 -21.41
C PRO A 148 13.05 -0.83 -20.73
N GLY A 149 14.30 -0.93 -20.24
CA GLY A 149 15.03 0.15 -19.60
C GLY A 149 14.42 0.66 -18.28
N SER A 150 13.67 -0.16 -17.56
CA SER A 150 12.93 0.24 -16.39
C SER A 150 13.50 -0.30 -15.08
N LEU A 151 14.20 0.53 -14.31
CA LEU A 151 14.58 0.19 -12.95
C LEU A 151 13.34 0.05 -12.04
N TYR A 152 12.26 0.77 -12.33
CA TYR A 152 10.98 0.58 -11.66
C TYR A 152 10.49 -0.87 -11.71
N SER A 153 10.63 -1.56 -12.85
CA SER A 153 10.28 -2.98 -12.94
C SER A 153 11.08 -3.82 -11.95
N CYS A 154 12.39 -3.55 -11.79
CA CYS A 154 13.21 -4.25 -10.81
C CYS A 154 12.70 -4.04 -9.38
N THR A 155 12.32 -2.80 -9.03
CA THR A 155 11.74 -2.53 -7.70
C THR A 155 10.43 -3.28 -7.47
N LYS A 156 9.57 -3.39 -8.49
CA LYS A 156 8.28 -4.09 -8.38
C LYS A 156 8.43 -5.62 -8.38
N HIS A 157 9.41 -6.18 -9.08
CA HIS A 157 9.78 -7.60 -8.93
C HIS A 157 10.27 -7.88 -7.50
N ALA A 158 11.06 -6.97 -6.90
CA ALA A 158 11.47 -7.11 -5.50
C ALA A 158 10.26 -7.11 -4.54
N VAL A 159 9.25 -6.24 -4.76
CA VAL A 159 8.02 -6.24 -3.95
C VAL A 159 7.22 -7.52 -4.13
N THR A 160 7.12 -8.04 -5.38
CA THR A 160 6.46 -9.33 -5.63
C THR A 160 7.16 -10.46 -4.86
N ALA A 161 8.48 -10.52 -4.90
CA ALA A 161 9.25 -11.51 -4.15
C ALA A 161 9.09 -11.33 -2.62
N MET A 162 9.05 -10.08 -2.12
CA MET A 162 8.81 -9.81 -0.69
C MET A 162 7.41 -10.27 -0.24
N GLY A 163 6.38 -10.12 -1.08
CA GLY A 163 5.05 -10.61 -0.76
C GLY A 163 5.01 -12.13 -0.58
N GLU A 164 5.67 -12.85 -1.49
CA GLU A 164 5.79 -14.30 -1.38
C GLU A 164 6.62 -14.73 -0.15
N ALA A 165 7.75 -14.07 0.09
CA ALA A 165 8.60 -14.34 1.26
C ALA A 165 7.84 -14.06 2.58
N ALA A 166 7.08 -12.94 2.65
CA ALA A 166 6.26 -12.63 3.82
C ALA A 166 5.15 -13.65 4.04
N ARG A 167 4.51 -14.16 2.99
CA ARG A 167 3.48 -15.21 3.09
C ARG A 167 4.06 -16.50 3.68
N GLN A 168 5.26 -16.89 3.26
CA GLN A 168 5.95 -18.08 3.80
C GLN A 168 6.36 -17.88 5.26
N ASP A 169 6.91 -16.70 5.62
CA ASP A 169 7.33 -16.36 6.99
C ASP A 169 6.14 -16.26 7.96
N LEU A 170 4.96 -15.87 7.46
CA LEU A 170 3.75 -15.69 8.25
C LEU A 170 2.81 -16.92 8.21
N ASN A 171 3.22 -18.01 7.58
CA ASN A 171 2.47 -19.24 7.59
C ASN A 171 2.13 -19.64 9.05
N ASP A 172 0.95 -20.23 9.25
CA ASP A 172 0.41 -20.67 10.56
C ASP A 172 0.19 -19.54 11.61
N THR A 173 0.46 -18.27 11.27
CA THR A 173 0.15 -17.14 12.18
C THR A 173 -1.28 -16.64 12.06
N GLY A 174 -1.97 -16.98 10.97
CA GLY A 174 -3.27 -16.47 10.61
C GLY A 174 -3.25 -15.10 9.92
N VAL A 175 -2.07 -14.49 9.71
CA VAL A 175 -1.91 -13.26 8.91
C VAL A 175 -1.98 -13.62 7.43
N ARG A 176 -2.83 -12.92 6.69
CA ARG A 176 -2.95 -13.04 5.23
C ARG A 176 -2.01 -12.07 4.52
N VAL A 177 -1.56 -12.40 3.31
CA VAL A 177 -0.68 -11.52 2.52
C VAL A 177 -1.18 -11.43 1.09
N THR A 178 -1.50 -10.21 0.63
CA THR A 178 -1.98 -9.96 -0.74
C THR A 178 -1.06 -9.00 -1.49
N LEU A 179 -0.67 -9.36 -2.68
CA LEU A 179 -0.06 -8.47 -3.67
C LEU A 179 -1.15 -7.78 -4.49
N ILE A 180 -1.14 -6.46 -4.52
CA ILE A 180 -1.96 -5.66 -5.42
C ILE A 180 -1.08 -5.24 -6.59
N GLU A 181 -1.48 -5.58 -7.80
CA GLU A 181 -0.66 -5.47 -9.01
C GLU A 181 -1.35 -4.62 -10.09
N PRO A 182 -1.36 -3.29 -9.90
CA PRO A 182 -2.02 -2.40 -10.84
C PRO A 182 -1.31 -2.38 -12.21
N GLY A 183 -2.12 -2.32 -13.25
CA GLY A 183 -1.72 -1.81 -14.55
C GLY A 183 -1.69 -0.29 -14.57
N MET A 184 -1.82 0.28 -15.77
CA MET A 184 -1.84 1.72 -15.96
C MET A 184 -3.05 2.33 -15.24
N THR A 185 -2.79 3.17 -14.23
CA THR A 185 -3.84 3.77 -13.38
C THR A 185 -3.66 5.29 -13.36
N ASP A 186 -4.71 6.04 -13.66
CA ASP A 186 -4.70 7.51 -13.68
C ASP A 186 -4.59 8.05 -12.24
N THR A 187 -3.38 8.42 -11.87
CA THR A 187 -3.03 8.98 -10.56
C THR A 187 -1.88 9.98 -10.71
N PRO A 188 -1.57 10.80 -9.70
CA PRO A 188 -0.39 11.67 -9.69
C PRO A 188 0.96 10.96 -9.81
N PHE A 189 0.96 9.63 -9.90
CA PHE A 189 2.14 8.82 -10.24
C PHE A 189 2.72 9.17 -11.64
N PHE A 190 1.88 9.62 -12.55
CA PHE A 190 2.27 10.02 -13.90
C PHE A 190 2.23 11.54 -14.04
N GLU A 191 3.31 12.16 -14.51
CA GLU A 191 3.34 13.58 -14.90
C GLU A 191 2.34 13.86 -16.03
N ASN A 192 2.33 12.98 -17.03
CA ASN A 192 1.33 13.00 -18.11
C ASN A 192 0.31 11.90 -17.86
N ARG A 193 -0.94 12.29 -17.61
CA ARG A 193 -2.00 11.34 -17.32
C ARG A 193 -2.23 10.40 -18.51
N PRO A 194 -2.21 9.07 -18.27
CA PRO A 194 -2.41 8.12 -19.35
C PRO A 194 -3.85 8.11 -19.81
N THR A 195 -4.05 8.00 -21.13
CA THR A 195 -5.35 7.74 -21.71
C THR A 195 -5.71 6.26 -21.58
N ALA A 196 -7.01 5.94 -21.47
CA ALA A 196 -7.50 4.56 -21.32
C ALA A 196 -6.87 3.81 -20.12
N ALA A 197 -6.69 4.51 -19.00
CA ALA A 197 -6.19 3.96 -17.74
C ALA A 197 -7.33 3.57 -16.79
N LEU A 198 -6.99 2.74 -15.80
CA LEU A 198 -7.84 2.53 -14.62
C LEU A 198 -7.93 3.81 -13.80
N GLN A 199 -9.00 3.92 -13.02
CA GLN A 199 -9.09 4.91 -11.96
C GLN A 199 -8.53 4.33 -10.65
N ALA A 200 -8.11 5.19 -9.72
CA ALA A 200 -7.63 4.75 -8.41
C ALA A 200 -8.68 3.91 -7.65
N GLU A 201 -9.96 4.21 -7.87
CA GLU A 201 -11.12 3.51 -7.32
C GLU A 201 -11.23 2.05 -7.83
N ASP A 202 -10.77 1.76 -9.05
CA ASP A 202 -10.77 0.39 -9.59
C ASP A 202 -9.82 -0.49 -8.77
N ILE A 203 -8.67 0.05 -8.40
CA ILE A 203 -7.69 -0.63 -7.56
C ILE A 203 -8.20 -0.72 -6.11
N ALA A 204 -8.78 0.36 -5.58
CA ALA A 204 -9.35 0.36 -4.24
C ALA A 204 -10.43 -0.71 -4.06
N ARG A 205 -11.29 -0.95 -5.08
CA ARG A 205 -12.24 -2.07 -5.06
C ARG A 205 -11.54 -3.44 -4.98
N GLY A 206 -10.44 -3.63 -5.69
CA GLY A 206 -9.63 -4.84 -5.60
C GLY A 206 -9.03 -5.04 -4.20
N VAL A 207 -8.49 -3.98 -3.59
CA VAL A 207 -8.02 -4.00 -2.20
C VAL A 207 -9.15 -4.41 -1.26
N MET A 208 -10.31 -3.77 -1.36
CA MET A 208 -11.47 -4.07 -0.51
C MET A 208 -12.01 -5.48 -0.73
N TYR A 209 -11.95 -6.01 -1.96
CA TYR A 209 -12.27 -7.42 -2.21
C TYR A 209 -11.36 -8.35 -1.40
N ALA A 210 -10.03 -8.15 -1.44
CA ALA A 210 -9.10 -9.00 -0.69
C ALA A 210 -9.37 -8.96 0.82
N VAL A 211 -9.51 -7.74 1.39
CA VAL A 211 -9.68 -7.60 2.84
C VAL A 211 -11.05 -8.07 3.33
N SER A 212 -12.07 -8.11 2.44
CA SER A 212 -13.41 -8.55 2.78
C SER A 212 -13.56 -10.08 2.89
N GLN A 213 -12.59 -10.85 2.38
CA GLN A 213 -12.68 -12.31 2.37
C GLN A 213 -12.67 -12.89 3.80
N PRO A 214 -13.30 -14.07 4.00
CA PRO A 214 -13.26 -14.77 5.28
C PRO A 214 -11.82 -15.07 5.74
N PRO A 215 -11.56 -15.18 7.04
CA PRO A 215 -10.20 -15.36 7.57
C PRO A 215 -9.42 -16.56 7.04
N HIS A 216 -10.10 -17.61 6.56
CA HIS A 216 -9.48 -18.80 5.99
C HIS A 216 -9.17 -18.66 4.49
N VAL A 217 -9.53 -17.53 3.86
CA VAL A 217 -9.28 -17.25 2.45
C VAL A 217 -8.16 -16.21 2.34
N ASP A 218 -7.02 -16.62 1.82
CA ASP A 218 -5.92 -15.73 1.50
C ASP A 218 -5.87 -15.49 -0.01
N VAL A 219 -6.25 -14.29 -0.44
CA VAL A 219 -6.14 -13.86 -1.83
C VAL A 219 -4.70 -13.43 -2.05
N ASN A 220 -3.90 -14.26 -2.69
CA ASN A 220 -2.46 -14.02 -2.78
C ASN A 220 -2.10 -12.87 -3.72
N GLU A 221 -2.85 -12.70 -4.82
CA GLU A 221 -2.52 -11.72 -5.86
C GLU A 221 -3.79 -11.19 -6.51
N ILE A 222 -3.81 -9.88 -6.77
CA ILE A 222 -4.85 -9.21 -7.55
C ILE A 222 -4.17 -8.36 -8.63
N LEU A 223 -4.18 -8.88 -9.86
CA LEU A 223 -3.68 -8.16 -11.03
C LEU A 223 -4.85 -7.54 -11.78
N ILE A 224 -4.85 -6.19 -11.88
CA ILE A 224 -5.91 -5.43 -12.55
C ILE A 224 -5.28 -4.55 -13.62
N ARG A 225 -5.76 -4.64 -14.87
CA ARG A 225 -5.30 -3.84 -16.00
C ARG A 225 -6.46 -3.17 -16.73
N PRO A 226 -6.24 -2.01 -17.36
CA PRO A 226 -7.18 -1.52 -18.38
C PRO A 226 -7.33 -2.57 -19.49
N THR A 227 -8.53 -2.71 -20.02
CA THR A 227 -8.79 -3.63 -21.15
C THR A 227 -7.96 -3.29 -22.39
N ALA A 228 -7.59 -2.02 -22.56
CA ALA A 228 -6.76 -1.53 -23.66
C ALA A 228 -5.25 -1.68 -23.42
N GLN A 229 -4.81 -2.08 -22.24
CA GLN A 229 -3.39 -2.28 -21.96
C GLN A 229 -2.93 -3.60 -22.56
N PRO A 230 -1.96 -3.59 -23.53
CA PRO A 230 -1.44 -4.82 -24.11
C PRO A 230 -0.81 -5.72 -23.05
N GLY A 231 -0.94 -7.02 -23.31
CA GLY A 231 -0.46 -8.08 -22.42
C GLY A 231 1.05 -8.11 -22.27
#